data_cef1e15c343c4a9c9a99e14232eb0d05
#
_entry.id   cef1e15c343c4a9c9a99e14232eb0d05
#
_cell.length_a   1.000
_cell.length_b   1.000
_cell.length_c   1.000
_cell.angle_alpha   90.00
_cell.angle_beta   90.00
_cell.angle_gamma   90.00
#
_symmetry.space_group_name_H-M   'P 1'
#
loop_
_entity.id
_entity.type
_entity.pdbx_description
1 polymer ?
#
loop_
_entity_poly.entity_id
_entity_poly.type
_entity_poly.pdbx_seq_one_letter_code
_entity_poly.pdbx_strand_id
1 'polypeptide(L)'
;MKKILHLLTTTSSVYSPIFLRLFLALVVFPHGAQKVLGWFGGYGFNGTMAFFAGTMGLPYAVALLPVLTEFLAPVALIFGFFTRIAALALGVNFLVVMTVLWPNGFFMNWFGNQKGEGIEYVLLIFGIALALIVGGAGRLSLDRVIAEKTA
;
A
#
# COMPACT_ATOMS: atom_id res chain seq x y z
N MET A 1 -26.51 4.28 -0.04
CA MET A 1 -25.34 4.21 0.87
C MET A 1 -25.06 2.79 1.35
N LYS A 2 -26.02 2.06 1.99
CA LYS A 2 -25.79 0.69 2.51
C LYS A 2 -25.25 -0.29 1.45
N LYS A 3 -25.81 -0.31 0.23
CA LYS A 3 -25.35 -1.21 -0.84
C LYS A 3 -23.89 -1.02 -1.24
N ILE A 4 -23.42 0.24 -1.31
CA ILE A 4 -22.02 0.55 -1.64
C ILE A 4 -21.11 0.11 -0.50
N LEU A 5 -21.48 0.41 0.75
CA LEU A 5 -20.72 0.00 1.92
C LEU A 5 -20.61 -1.53 1.98
N HIS A 6 -21.70 -2.23 1.79
CA HIS A 6 -21.73 -3.70 1.74
C HIS A 6 -20.80 -4.25 0.64
N LEU A 7 -20.85 -3.70 -0.57
CA LEU A 7 -19.97 -4.10 -1.68
C LEU A 7 -18.49 -3.93 -1.34
N LEU A 8 -18.12 -2.83 -0.70
CA LEU A 8 -16.73 -2.52 -0.33
C LEU A 8 -16.21 -3.39 0.82
N THR A 9 -17.11 -3.83 1.71
CA THR A 9 -16.73 -4.60 2.90
C THR A 9 -17.04 -6.10 2.79
N THR A 10 -17.78 -6.53 1.77
CA THR A 10 -18.01 -7.95 1.51
C THR A 10 -16.68 -8.69 1.33
N THR A 11 -16.52 -9.78 2.08
CA THR A 11 -15.27 -10.51 2.12
C THR A 11 -15.49 -12.02 2.19
N SER A 12 -14.47 -12.78 1.79
CA SER A 12 -14.47 -14.24 1.88
C SER A 12 -14.47 -14.72 3.33
N SER A 13 -14.97 -15.94 3.57
CA SER A 13 -14.98 -16.58 4.90
C SER A 13 -13.67 -17.31 5.24
N VAL A 14 -12.64 -17.19 4.40
CA VAL A 14 -11.34 -17.85 4.59
C VAL A 14 -10.37 -16.99 5.41
N TYR A 15 -9.34 -17.65 5.96
CA TYR A 15 -8.32 -16.98 6.78
C TYR A 15 -7.12 -16.45 5.96
N SER A 16 -6.88 -16.97 4.76
CA SER A 16 -5.70 -16.61 3.96
C SER A 16 -5.49 -15.10 3.74
N PRO A 17 -6.53 -14.25 3.56
CA PRO A 17 -6.31 -12.82 3.40
C PRO A 17 -5.67 -12.12 4.61
N ILE A 18 -5.76 -12.70 5.81
CA ILE A 18 -5.10 -12.10 6.99
C ILE A 18 -3.58 -12.07 6.81
N PHE A 19 -3.00 -13.16 6.30
CA PHE A 19 -1.56 -13.22 6.05
C PHE A 19 -1.16 -12.20 4.97
N LEU A 20 -1.90 -12.12 3.87
CA LEU A 20 -1.63 -11.15 2.81
C LEU A 20 -1.66 -9.71 3.34
N ARG A 21 -2.67 -9.36 4.15
CA ARG A 21 -2.80 -8.03 4.77
C ARG A 21 -1.63 -7.73 5.70
N LEU A 22 -1.32 -8.66 6.62
CA LEU A 22 -0.30 -8.46 7.64
C LEU A 22 1.10 -8.35 7.02
N PHE A 23 1.44 -9.23 6.06
CA PHE A 23 2.75 -9.15 5.40
C PHE A 23 2.87 -7.92 4.52
N LEU A 24 1.82 -7.54 3.78
CA LEU A 24 1.82 -6.31 3.00
C LEU A 24 1.97 -5.07 3.91
N ALA A 25 1.24 -5.04 5.02
CA ALA A 25 1.34 -3.96 5.99
C ALA A 25 2.72 -3.90 6.66
N LEU A 26 3.27 -5.05 7.08
CA LEU A 26 4.60 -5.14 7.70
C LEU A 26 5.70 -4.58 6.80
N VAL A 27 5.59 -4.84 5.50
CA VAL A 27 6.59 -4.43 4.52
C VAL A 27 6.43 -2.97 4.12
N VAL A 28 5.19 -2.48 3.95
CA VAL A 28 4.95 -1.11 3.45
C VAL A 28 4.95 -0.08 4.58
N PHE A 29 4.46 -0.41 5.78
CA PHE A 29 4.37 0.54 6.89
C PHE A 29 5.70 1.23 7.24
N PRO A 30 6.86 0.55 7.30
CA PRO A 30 8.14 1.20 7.54
C PRO A 30 8.45 2.31 6.53
N HIS A 31 8.13 2.11 5.23
CA HIS A 31 8.33 3.13 4.20
C HIS A 31 7.42 4.36 4.41
N GLY A 32 6.17 4.14 4.82
CA GLY A 32 5.26 5.22 5.21
C GLY A 32 5.74 5.95 6.47
N ALA A 33 6.22 5.21 7.48
CA ALA A 33 6.77 5.77 8.71
C ALA A 33 8.04 6.60 8.46
N GLN A 34 8.90 6.19 7.54
CA GLN A 34 10.05 6.98 7.06
C GLN A 34 9.59 8.33 6.51
N LYS A 35 8.54 8.32 5.67
CA LYS A 35 8.04 9.50 4.98
C LYS A 35 7.26 10.45 5.89
N VAL A 36 6.53 9.93 6.88
CA VAL A 36 5.65 10.74 7.73
C VAL A 36 6.31 11.08 9.06
N LEU A 37 6.87 10.08 9.75
CA LEU A 37 7.39 10.20 11.12
C LEU A 37 8.91 10.40 11.18
N GLY A 38 9.63 10.19 10.08
CA GLY A 38 11.09 10.21 10.08
C GLY A 38 11.73 9.00 10.76
N TRP A 39 10.97 7.93 11.02
CA TRP A 39 11.51 6.71 11.61
C TRP A 39 12.45 5.98 10.64
N PHE A 40 13.26 5.06 11.16
CA PHE A 40 14.19 4.24 10.38
C PHE A 40 15.14 5.05 9.47
N GLY A 41 15.53 6.26 9.91
CA GLY A 41 16.41 7.13 9.13
C GLY A 41 15.72 7.88 7.98
N GLY A 42 14.39 7.96 7.98
CA GLY A 42 13.61 8.69 6.98
C GLY A 42 13.65 10.20 7.17
N TYR A 43 13.23 10.92 6.12
CA TYR A 43 13.24 12.41 6.10
C TYR A 43 12.05 13.06 6.83
N GLY A 44 11.07 12.27 7.28
CA GLY A 44 9.82 12.78 7.83
C GLY A 44 8.96 13.52 6.80
N PHE A 45 7.82 14.02 7.25
CA PHE A 45 6.84 14.63 6.34
C PHE A 45 7.40 15.83 5.56
N ASN A 46 8.02 16.77 6.24
CA ASN A 46 8.52 17.99 5.60
C ASN A 46 9.65 17.70 4.60
N GLY A 47 10.60 16.85 4.98
CA GLY A 47 11.71 16.48 4.09
C GLY A 47 11.23 15.68 2.87
N THR A 48 10.29 14.75 3.06
CA THR A 48 9.69 13.99 1.97
C THR A 48 8.90 14.87 1.00
N MET A 49 8.10 15.80 1.52
CA MET A 49 7.34 16.75 0.69
C MET A 49 8.27 17.73 -0.05
N ALA A 50 9.34 18.20 0.59
CA ALA A 50 10.36 19.03 -0.06
C ALA A 50 11.04 18.27 -1.22
N PHE A 51 11.30 16.98 -1.07
CA PHE A 51 11.85 16.16 -2.15
C PHE A 51 10.83 15.95 -3.29
N PHE A 52 9.62 15.51 -2.99
CA PHE A 52 8.63 15.20 -4.03
C PHE A 52 8.12 16.46 -4.75
N ALA A 53 7.74 17.50 -4.01
CA ALA A 53 7.22 18.72 -4.61
C ALA A 53 8.34 19.66 -5.08
N GLY A 54 9.44 19.78 -4.32
CA GLY A 54 10.53 20.70 -4.64
C GLY A 54 11.50 20.11 -5.67
N THR A 55 12.09 18.94 -5.39
CA THR A 55 13.14 18.35 -6.25
C THR A 55 12.55 17.64 -7.46
N MET A 56 11.50 16.83 -7.28
CA MET A 56 10.86 16.11 -8.39
C MET A 56 9.84 16.96 -9.15
N GLY A 57 9.47 18.14 -8.64
CA GLY A 57 8.53 19.05 -9.30
C GLY A 57 7.08 18.57 -9.34
N LEU A 58 6.70 17.62 -8.47
CA LEU A 58 5.33 17.12 -8.44
C LEU A 58 4.38 18.16 -7.84
N PRO A 59 3.15 18.33 -8.36
CA PRO A 59 2.13 19.11 -7.67
C PRO A 59 1.94 18.62 -6.25
N TYR A 60 1.81 19.53 -5.28
CA TYR A 60 1.76 19.17 -3.85
C TYR A 60 0.73 18.08 -3.52
N ALA A 61 -0.47 18.17 -4.09
CA ALA A 61 -1.51 17.18 -3.90
C ALA A 61 -1.11 15.79 -4.43
N VAL A 62 -0.38 15.73 -5.55
CA VAL A 62 0.13 14.46 -6.11
C VAL A 62 1.24 13.89 -5.24
N ALA A 63 2.16 14.74 -4.75
CA ALA A 63 3.23 14.36 -3.83
C ALA A 63 2.69 13.80 -2.51
N LEU A 64 1.55 14.32 -2.03
CA LEU A 64 0.91 13.89 -0.79
C LEU A 64 0.30 12.47 -0.88
N LEU A 65 -0.16 12.05 -2.05
CA LEU A 65 -0.83 10.74 -2.24
C LEU A 65 0.05 9.55 -1.80
N PRO A 66 1.28 9.36 -2.32
CA PRO A 66 2.14 8.26 -1.88
C PRO A 66 2.48 8.34 -0.39
N VAL A 67 2.69 9.55 0.16
CA VAL A 67 3.02 9.74 1.58
C VAL A 67 1.89 9.23 2.47
N LEU A 68 0.66 9.64 2.20
CA LEU A 68 -0.51 9.20 2.96
C LEU A 68 -0.86 7.73 2.70
N THR A 69 -0.77 7.28 1.45
CA THR A 69 -1.11 5.90 1.09
C THR A 69 -0.20 4.90 1.81
N GLU A 70 1.12 5.10 1.77
CA GLU A 70 2.07 4.18 2.39
C GLU A 70 2.04 4.21 3.93
N PHE A 71 1.46 5.23 4.53
CA PHE A 71 1.29 5.31 5.98
C PHE A 71 -0.07 4.79 6.44
N LEU A 72 -1.17 5.25 5.84
CA LEU A 72 -2.52 4.94 6.29
C LEU A 72 -3.03 3.58 5.81
N ALA A 73 -2.73 3.20 4.56
CA ALA A 73 -3.25 1.95 4.03
C ALA A 73 -2.72 0.71 4.76
N PRO A 74 -1.43 0.60 5.15
CA PRO A 74 -0.96 -0.50 5.98
C PRO A 74 -1.69 -0.59 7.33
N VAL A 75 -1.96 0.54 7.98
CA VAL A 75 -2.73 0.56 9.23
C VAL A 75 -4.15 0.02 9.01
N ALA A 76 -4.81 0.45 7.95
CA ALA A 76 -6.12 -0.07 7.57
C ALA A 76 -6.08 -1.58 7.28
N LEU A 77 -5.04 -2.07 6.61
CA LEU A 77 -4.84 -3.50 6.31
C LEU A 77 -4.65 -4.33 7.57
N ILE A 78 -3.93 -3.85 8.58
CA ILE A 78 -3.74 -4.56 9.86
C ILE A 78 -5.11 -4.89 10.47
N PHE A 79 -6.01 -3.93 10.53
CA PHE A 79 -7.34 -4.12 11.10
C PHE A 79 -8.34 -4.75 10.12
N GLY A 80 -7.99 -4.86 8.82
CA GLY A 80 -8.92 -5.29 7.77
C GLY A 80 -10.09 -4.33 7.63
N PHE A 81 -9.78 -3.03 7.61
CA PHE A 81 -10.74 -1.93 7.50
C PHE A 81 -10.64 -1.31 6.11
N PHE A 82 -11.75 -1.31 5.38
CA PHE A 82 -11.79 -0.91 3.97
C PHE A 82 -10.64 -1.51 3.14
N THR A 83 -10.41 -2.80 3.35
CA THR A 83 -9.26 -3.53 2.77
C THR A 83 -9.15 -3.36 1.27
N ARG A 84 -10.27 -3.42 0.53
CA ARG A 84 -10.27 -3.25 -0.93
C ARG A 84 -9.79 -1.87 -1.36
N ILE A 85 -10.19 -0.82 -0.63
CA ILE A 85 -9.78 0.57 -0.90
C ILE A 85 -8.29 0.75 -0.55
N ALA A 86 -7.86 0.27 0.61
CA ALA A 86 -6.45 0.32 1.02
C ALA A 86 -5.54 -0.43 0.04
N ALA A 87 -5.96 -1.63 -0.38
CA ALA A 87 -5.24 -2.42 -1.36
C ALA A 87 -5.21 -1.76 -2.75
N LEU A 88 -6.32 -1.14 -3.19
CA LEU A 88 -6.37 -0.39 -4.44
C LEU A 88 -5.41 0.82 -4.40
N ALA A 89 -5.43 1.58 -3.31
CA ALA A 89 -4.53 2.74 -3.15
C ALA A 89 -3.06 2.31 -3.20
N LEU A 90 -2.68 1.23 -2.49
CA LEU A 90 -1.33 0.66 -2.57
C LEU A 90 -1.02 0.12 -3.96
N GLY A 91 -1.94 -0.60 -4.59
CA GLY A 91 -1.75 -1.14 -5.94
C GLY A 91 -1.47 -0.04 -6.95
N VAL A 92 -2.24 1.06 -6.94
CA VAL A 92 -2.02 2.22 -7.81
C VAL A 92 -0.68 2.90 -7.49
N ASN A 93 -0.38 3.12 -6.20
CA ASN A 93 0.89 3.73 -5.78
C ASN A 93 2.08 2.93 -6.29
N PHE A 94 2.11 1.61 -6.05
CA PHE A 94 3.22 0.76 -6.47
C PHE A 94 3.26 0.49 -7.98
N LEU A 95 2.13 0.60 -8.69
CA LEU A 95 2.13 0.63 -10.15
C LEU A 95 2.90 1.85 -10.69
N VAL A 96 2.71 3.03 -10.08
CA VAL A 96 3.48 4.23 -10.43
C VAL A 96 4.96 4.03 -10.08
N VAL A 97 5.28 3.52 -8.90
CA VAL A 97 6.68 3.21 -8.52
C VAL A 97 7.31 2.24 -9.51
N MET A 98 6.57 1.24 -9.98
CA MET A 98 7.04 0.29 -11.00
C MET A 98 7.48 0.99 -12.28
N THR A 99 6.73 2.01 -12.75
CA THR A 99 7.13 2.77 -13.96
C THR A 99 8.44 3.53 -13.76
N VAL A 100 8.67 4.04 -12.55
CA VAL A 100 9.92 4.75 -12.20
C VAL A 100 11.12 3.79 -12.13
N LEU A 101 10.90 2.59 -11.60
CA LEU A 101 11.96 1.58 -11.45
C LEU A 101 12.22 0.75 -12.73
N TRP A 102 11.30 0.77 -13.68
CA TRP A 102 11.37 -0.02 -14.91
C TRP A 102 12.72 0.04 -15.66
N PRO A 103 13.37 1.21 -15.79
CA PRO A 103 14.66 1.32 -16.46
C PRO A 103 15.81 0.57 -15.76
N ASN A 104 15.67 0.22 -14.48
CA ASN A 104 16.68 -0.49 -13.71
C ASN A 104 16.64 -2.01 -13.93
N GLY A 105 15.63 -2.53 -14.65
CA GLY A 105 15.45 -3.95 -14.92
C GLY A 105 14.56 -4.66 -13.91
N PHE A 106 14.58 -5.99 -13.95
CA PHE A 106 13.67 -6.84 -13.15
C PHE A 106 14.20 -7.04 -11.72
N PHE A 107 15.45 -7.43 -11.56
CA PHE A 107 16.00 -7.92 -10.29
C PHE A 107 16.31 -6.82 -9.28
N MET A 108 16.05 -7.09 -8.00
CA MET A 108 16.49 -6.27 -6.88
C MET A 108 18.02 -6.14 -6.83
N ASN A 109 18.50 -5.01 -6.34
CA ASN A 109 19.93 -4.70 -6.27
C ASN A 109 20.61 -5.31 -5.04
N TRP A 110 20.48 -6.64 -4.86
CA TRP A 110 20.99 -7.37 -3.69
C TRP A 110 22.48 -7.18 -3.41
N PHE A 111 23.27 -6.96 -4.45
CA PHE A 111 24.72 -6.85 -4.35
C PHE A 111 25.24 -5.41 -4.50
N GLY A 112 24.37 -4.42 -4.65
CA GLY A 112 24.77 -3.02 -4.80
C GLY A 112 25.49 -2.68 -6.11
N ASN A 113 25.43 -3.56 -7.12
CA ASN A 113 26.14 -3.41 -8.39
C ASN A 113 25.28 -2.90 -9.55
N GLN A 114 24.00 -2.61 -9.29
CA GLN A 114 23.07 -2.03 -10.26
C GLN A 114 22.91 -0.52 -10.02
N LYS A 115 22.40 0.20 -11.02
CA LYS A 115 22.15 1.65 -10.93
C LYS A 115 21.03 2.00 -9.92
N GLY A 116 20.16 1.04 -9.59
CA GLY A 116 19.04 1.21 -8.66
C GLY A 116 18.31 -0.12 -8.49
N GLU A 117 17.22 -0.08 -7.73
CA GLU A 117 16.38 -1.25 -7.49
C GLU A 117 15.55 -1.60 -8.73
N GLY A 118 15.39 -2.90 -9.00
CA GLY A 118 14.50 -3.40 -10.04
C GLY A 118 13.05 -3.53 -9.56
N ILE A 119 12.20 -4.07 -10.44
CA ILE A 119 10.73 -4.08 -10.23
C ILE A 119 10.21 -5.31 -9.49
N GLU A 120 11.00 -6.36 -9.24
CA GLU A 120 10.48 -7.64 -8.73
C GLU A 120 9.73 -7.50 -7.40
N TYR A 121 10.27 -6.70 -6.47
CA TYR A 121 9.64 -6.42 -5.20
C TYR A 121 8.30 -5.67 -5.36
N VAL A 122 8.29 -4.66 -6.21
CA VAL A 122 7.10 -3.84 -6.48
C VAL A 122 6.01 -4.67 -7.17
N LEU A 123 6.41 -5.57 -8.08
CA LEU A 123 5.51 -6.51 -8.75
C LEU A 123 4.85 -7.46 -7.75
N LEU A 124 5.60 -7.95 -6.75
CA LEU A 124 5.07 -8.80 -5.69
C LEU A 124 4.05 -8.05 -4.83
N ILE A 125 4.34 -6.81 -4.42
CA ILE A 125 3.40 -5.94 -3.70
C ILE A 125 2.11 -5.74 -4.51
N PHE A 126 2.24 -5.43 -5.79
CA PHE A 126 1.10 -5.25 -6.69
C PHE A 126 0.24 -6.52 -6.80
N GLY A 127 0.87 -7.70 -6.94
CA GLY A 127 0.17 -8.98 -6.95
C GLY A 127 -0.62 -9.26 -5.66
N ILE A 128 -0.03 -8.96 -4.49
CA ILE A 128 -0.72 -9.08 -3.20
C ILE A 128 -1.89 -8.10 -3.12
N ALA A 129 -1.71 -6.86 -3.57
CA ALA A 129 -2.77 -5.85 -3.60
C ALA A 129 -3.95 -6.32 -4.47
N LEU A 130 -3.70 -6.85 -5.67
CA LEU A 130 -4.74 -7.43 -6.54
C LEU A 130 -5.50 -8.56 -5.85
N ALA A 131 -4.80 -9.47 -5.17
CA ALA A 131 -5.44 -10.57 -4.43
C ALA A 131 -6.38 -10.04 -3.33
N LEU A 132 -5.99 -8.97 -2.62
CA LEU A 132 -6.82 -8.34 -1.60
C LEU A 132 -8.00 -7.54 -2.18
N ILE A 133 -7.83 -6.90 -3.34
CA ILE A 133 -8.93 -6.22 -4.04
C ILE A 133 -10.02 -7.22 -4.42
N VAL A 134 -9.65 -8.39 -4.93
CA VAL A 134 -10.59 -9.44 -5.33
C VAL A 134 -11.17 -10.17 -4.12
N GLY A 135 -10.32 -10.67 -3.23
CA GLY A 135 -10.70 -11.53 -2.10
C GLY A 135 -11.27 -10.79 -0.88
N GLY A 136 -10.98 -9.50 -0.76
CA GLY A 136 -11.33 -8.70 0.44
C GLY A 136 -10.49 -9.06 1.66
N ALA A 137 -10.98 -8.68 2.83
CA ALA A 137 -10.24 -8.73 4.10
C ALA A 137 -10.11 -10.12 4.73
N GLY A 138 -10.99 -11.06 4.39
CA GLY A 138 -11.06 -12.38 5.03
C GLY A 138 -11.85 -12.38 6.35
N ARG A 139 -11.84 -13.54 7.02
CA ARG A 139 -12.71 -13.81 8.18
C ARG A 139 -12.45 -12.90 9.40
N LEU A 140 -11.19 -12.64 9.72
CA LEU A 140 -10.81 -11.81 10.87
C LEU A 140 -10.56 -10.37 10.41
N SER A 141 -11.63 -9.56 10.31
CA SER A 141 -11.55 -8.20 9.80
C SER A 141 -12.70 -7.33 10.28
N LEU A 142 -12.48 -6.02 10.36
CA LEU A 142 -13.52 -5.04 10.58
C LEU A 142 -14.52 -4.99 9.40
N ASP A 143 -14.03 -5.21 8.18
CA ASP A 143 -14.87 -5.28 6.98
C ASP A 143 -15.96 -6.33 7.12
N ARG A 144 -15.64 -7.51 7.67
CA ARG A 144 -16.62 -8.56 7.90
C ARG A 144 -17.70 -8.13 8.89
N VAL A 145 -17.31 -7.51 10.00
CA VAL A 145 -18.26 -7.01 11.00
C VAL A 145 -19.20 -5.96 10.39
N ILE A 146 -18.68 -5.09 9.53
CA ILE A 146 -19.47 -4.08 8.83
C ILE A 146 -20.40 -4.75 7.81
N ALA A 147 -19.90 -5.71 7.03
CA ALA A 147 -20.69 -6.42 6.02
C ALA A 147 -21.89 -7.14 6.66
N GLU A 148 -21.68 -7.83 7.78
CA GLU A 148 -22.74 -8.53 8.52
C GLU A 148 -23.83 -7.57 9.07
N LYS A 149 -23.46 -6.32 9.39
CA LYS A 149 -24.43 -5.30 9.85
C LYS A 149 -25.14 -4.55 8.70
N THR A 150 -24.67 -4.69 7.48
CA THR A 150 -25.19 -3.96 6.31
C THR A 150 -25.87 -4.86 5.27
N ALA A 151 -25.86 -6.18 5.49
CA ALA A 151 -26.53 -7.21 4.69
C ALA A 151 -28.08 -7.17 4.74
#